data_d418c34789ffacc063647ae5d205a570
#
_entry.id   d418c34789ffacc063647ae5d205a570
#
_cell.length_a   1.000
_cell.length_b   1.000
_cell.length_c   1.000
_cell.angle_alpha   90.00
_cell.angle_beta   90.00
_cell.angle_gamma   90.00
#
_symmetry.space_group_name_H-M   'P 1'
#
loop_
_entity.id
_entity.type
_entity.pdbx_description
1 polymer ?
#
loop_
_entity_poly.entity_id
_entity_poly.type
_entity_poly.pdbx_seq_one_letter_code
_entity_poly.pdbx_strand_id
1 'polypeptide(L)'
;NQEDIESFNCDLVYIHKEDEFNLEFLTELKNKYHPTQVLMEVNGMFNVDHLIECEKPEGWDVVQVLTTINAKTFALYIQNMRSLLYQHVVHSDLLIFNRIDDSIKKSFLRNNIKAINSTCQIIYEKEDGTVNTLEDDELPFDIQQDYINVLDHDFGLFCMDALDHPDKYDHKK
;
A
#
# COMPACT_ATOMS: atom_id res chain seq x y z
N ASN A 1 -0.10 -17.42 -5.34
CA ASN A 1 0.55 -18.62 -5.91
C ASN A 1 1.34 -18.25 -7.16
N GLN A 2 2.44 -18.97 -7.43
CA GLN A 2 3.30 -18.72 -8.61
C GLN A 2 2.52 -18.86 -9.93
N GLU A 3 1.56 -19.75 -9.99
CA GLU A 3 0.65 -19.96 -11.13
C GLU A 3 -0.24 -18.74 -11.41
N ASP A 4 -0.64 -18.00 -10.37
CA ASP A 4 -1.46 -16.80 -10.54
C ASP A 4 -0.63 -15.66 -11.16
N ILE A 5 0.64 -15.55 -10.78
CA ILE A 5 1.57 -14.51 -11.28
C ILE A 5 1.93 -14.73 -12.75
N GLU A 6 2.12 -15.99 -13.18
CA GLU A 6 2.40 -16.34 -14.57
C GLU A 6 1.27 -15.90 -15.54
N SER A 7 0.04 -15.78 -15.02
CA SER A 7 -1.11 -15.30 -15.80
C SER A 7 -1.07 -13.80 -16.12
N PHE A 8 -0.29 -13.00 -15.39
CA PHE A 8 -0.26 -11.53 -15.52
C PHE A 8 0.82 -11.00 -16.46
N ASN A 9 1.58 -11.86 -17.14
CA ASN A 9 2.66 -11.46 -18.05
C ASN A 9 3.63 -10.44 -17.42
N CYS A 10 4.08 -10.74 -16.21
CA CYS A 10 5.03 -9.94 -15.44
C CYS A 10 6.31 -10.71 -15.17
N ASP A 11 7.43 -9.99 -15.07
CA ASP A 11 8.71 -10.55 -14.63
C ASP A 11 8.74 -10.61 -13.09
N LEU A 12 9.13 -11.76 -12.54
CA LEU A 12 9.22 -11.97 -11.10
C LEU A 12 10.68 -11.96 -10.66
N VAL A 13 11.00 -11.10 -9.71
CA VAL A 13 12.35 -10.98 -9.14
C VAL A 13 12.29 -11.14 -7.64
N TYR A 14 13.16 -11.98 -7.08
CA TYR A 14 13.21 -12.24 -5.64
C TYR A 14 14.38 -11.52 -4.99
N ILE A 15 14.12 -10.92 -3.83
CA ILE A 15 15.10 -10.34 -2.92
C ILE A 15 15.08 -11.16 -1.63
N HIS A 16 16.21 -11.62 -1.19
CA HIS A 16 16.31 -12.50 -0.02
C HIS A 16 16.73 -11.74 1.25
N LYS A 17 17.40 -10.61 1.07
CA LYS A 17 17.89 -9.78 2.16
C LYS A 17 17.54 -8.33 1.93
N GLU A 18 17.31 -7.60 2.99
CA GLU A 18 16.92 -6.20 2.95
C GLU A 18 18.01 -5.31 2.35
N ASP A 19 19.28 -5.61 2.60
CA ASP A 19 20.44 -4.87 2.07
C ASP A 19 20.64 -5.02 0.56
N GLU A 20 20.02 -6.02 -0.05
CA GLU A 20 19.98 -6.18 -1.51
C GLU A 20 19.09 -5.12 -2.17
N PHE A 21 18.13 -4.53 -1.43
CA PHE A 21 17.27 -3.46 -1.92
C PHE A 21 17.99 -2.11 -1.83
N ASN A 22 18.57 -1.68 -2.93
CA ASN A 22 19.36 -0.46 -3.03
C ASN A 22 19.28 0.17 -4.43
N LEU A 23 19.83 1.37 -4.60
CA LEU A 23 19.80 2.09 -5.88
C LEU A 23 20.42 1.30 -7.05
N GLU A 24 21.49 0.56 -6.80
CA GLU A 24 22.16 -0.24 -7.83
C GLU A 24 21.22 -1.33 -8.37
N PHE A 25 20.63 -2.11 -7.46
CA PHE A 25 19.62 -3.13 -7.79
C PHE A 25 18.43 -2.54 -8.55
N LEU A 26 17.85 -1.43 -8.06
CA LEU A 26 16.72 -0.78 -8.73
C LEU A 26 17.09 -0.24 -10.12
N THR A 27 18.32 0.24 -10.28
CA THR A 27 18.83 0.71 -11.57
C THR A 27 19.01 -0.45 -12.55
N GLU A 28 19.51 -1.60 -12.09
CA GLU A 28 19.59 -2.82 -12.88
C GLU A 28 18.22 -3.29 -13.34
N LEU A 29 17.22 -3.31 -12.45
CA LEU A 29 15.83 -3.64 -12.78
C LEU A 29 15.28 -2.72 -13.86
N LYS A 30 15.46 -1.41 -13.68
CA LYS A 30 15.01 -0.40 -14.64
C LYS A 30 15.60 -0.63 -16.02
N ASN A 31 16.92 -0.88 -16.09
CA ASN A 31 17.63 -1.05 -17.35
C ASN A 31 17.33 -2.39 -18.04
N LYS A 32 17.05 -3.43 -17.26
CA LYS A 32 16.80 -4.77 -17.79
C LYS A 32 15.37 -4.95 -18.27
N TYR A 33 14.40 -4.49 -17.49
CA TYR A 33 12.98 -4.79 -17.74
C TYR A 33 12.19 -3.61 -18.30
N HIS A 34 12.69 -2.37 -18.17
CA HIS A 34 12.00 -1.13 -18.55
C HIS A 34 10.53 -1.09 -18.04
N PRO A 35 10.29 -1.40 -16.76
CA PRO A 35 8.93 -1.55 -16.25
C PRO A 35 8.22 -0.19 -16.21
N THR A 36 6.94 -0.18 -16.50
CA THR A 36 6.05 0.98 -16.28
C THR A 36 5.55 1.03 -14.84
N GLN A 37 5.46 -0.13 -14.19
CA GLN A 37 5.05 -0.27 -12.80
C GLN A 37 5.83 -1.40 -12.14
N VAL A 38 6.17 -1.23 -10.87
CA VAL A 38 6.77 -2.27 -10.02
C VAL A 38 5.87 -2.48 -8.81
N LEU A 39 5.42 -3.71 -8.61
CA LEU A 39 4.73 -4.12 -7.41
C LEU A 39 5.72 -4.91 -6.53
N MET A 40 5.90 -4.47 -5.29
CA MET A 40 6.80 -5.12 -4.36
C MET A 40 6.01 -5.72 -3.18
N GLU A 41 6.06 -7.05 -3.05
CA GLU A 41 5.61 -7.71 -1.83
C GLU A 41 6.72 -7.69 -0.79
N VAL A 42 6.43 -7.12 0.37
CA VAL A 42 7.40 -6.94 1.46
C VAL A 42 7.10 -7.94 2.58
N ASN A 43 8.14 -8.65 3.02
CA ASN A 43 8.06 -9.44 4.24
C ASN A 43 7.79 -8.50 5.44
N GLY A 44 6.75 -8.80 6.23
CA GLY A 44 6.36 -7.99 7.38
C GLY A 44 7.41 -7.83 8.49
N MET A 45 8.56 -8.47 8.37
CA MET A 45 9.71 -8.32 9.28
C MET A 45 10.76 -7.34 8.75
N PHE A 46 10.65 -6.89 7.50
CA PHE A 46 11.59 -5.92 6.91
C PHE A 46 11.33 -4.51 7.45
N ASN A 47 12.39 -3.73 7.52
CA ASN A 47 12.29 -2.33 7.90
C ASN A 47 11.70 -1.51 6.74
N VAL A 48 10.44 -1.10 6.89
CA VAL A 48 9.72 -0.34 5.86
C VAL A 48 10.33 1.04 5.64
N ASP A 49 10.87 1.68 6.70
CA ASP A 49 11.53 2.99 6.58
C ASP A 49 12.68 2.91 5.58
N HIS A 50 13.51 1.86 5.70
CA HIS A 50 14.62 1.63 4.77
C HIS A 50 14.15 1.49 3.31
N LEU A 51 13.07 0.75 3.07
CA LEU A 51 12.55 0.53 1.73
C LEU A 51 11.97 1.82 1.11
N ILE A 52 11.30 2.63 1.93
CA ILE A 52 10.68 3.89 1.47
C ILE A 52 11.75 4.97 1.25
N GLU A 53 12.72 5.08 2.14
CA GLU A 53 13.78 6.10 2.12
C GLU A 53 14.92 5.76 1.15
N CYS A 54 15.05 4.49 0.73
CA CYS A 54 16.06 4.07 -0.23
C CYS A 54 16.03 4.98 -1.46
N GLU A 55 17.21 5.41 -1.91
CA GLU A 55 17.36 6.18 -3.14
C GLU A 55 16.86 5.38 -4.34
N LYS A 56 16.10 6.04 -5.21
CA LYS A 56 15.45 5.42 -6.37
C LYS A 56 16.03 5.96 -7.67
N PRO A 57 16.01 5.17 -8.77
CA PRO A 57 16.39 5.65 -10.08
C PRO A 57 15.54 6.85 -10.51
N GLU A 58 16.13 7.76 -11.28
CA GLU A 58 15.41 8.94 -11.79
C GLU A 58 14.05 8.57 -12.43
N GLY A 59 13.01 9.28 -12.04
CA GLY A 59 11.63 9.06 -12.50
C GLY A 59 10.89 7.91 -11.80
N TRP A 60 11.49 7.30 -10.77
CA TRP A 60 10.82 6.32 -9.92
C TRP A 60 10.47 6.92 -8.56
N ASP A 61 9.28 6.58 -8.07
CA ASP A 61 8.84 6.95 -6.73
C ASP A 61 7.93 5.87 -6.15
N VAL A 62 7.72 5.90 -4.82
CA VAL A 62 6.72 5.08 -4.14
C VAL A 62 5.38 5.80 -4.24
N VAL A 63 4.50 5.31 -5.08
CA VAL A 63 3.20 5.95 -5.32
C VAL A 63 2.12 5.47 -4.36
N GLN A 64 2.25 4.28 -3.81
CA GLN A 64 1.28 3.72 -2.88
C GLN A 64 1.89 2.66 -1.98
N VAL A 65 1.51 2.69 -0.70
CA VAL A 65 1.87 1.68 0.31
C VAL A 65 0.59 1.00 0.81
N LEU A 66 0.49 -0.30 0.55
CA LEU A 66 -0.61 -1.14 1.00
C LEU A 66 -0.14 -2.05 2.15
N THR A 67 -0.87 -2.08 3.24
CA THR A 67 -0.58 -2.99 4.36
C THR A 67 -1.76 -3.94 4.60
N THR A 68 -1.48 -5.23 4.63
CA THR A 68 -2.48 -6.25 4.96
C THR A 68 -2.28 -6.76 6.37
N ILE A 69 -3.33 -6.82 7.16
CA ILE A 69 -3.30 -7.29 8.55
C ILE A 69 -4.40 -8.32 8.79
N ASN A 70 -4.03 -9.44 9.38
CA ASN A 70 -5.00 -10.42 9.83
C ASN A 70 -5.77 -9.88 11.06
N ALA A 71 -7.06 -9.61 10.89
CA ALA A 71 -7.90 -9.02 11.92
C ALA A 71 -8.01 -9.91 13.17
N LYS A 72 -8.00 -11.23 13.02
CA LYS A 72 -8.11 -12.18 14.14
C LYS A 72 -6.90 -12.12 15.08
N THR A 73 -5.73 -11.77 14.55
CA THR A 73 -4.47 -11.72 15.32
C THR A 73 -4.05 -10.29 15.70
N PHE A 74 -4.76 -9.29 15.25
CA PHE A 74 -4.38 -7.88 15.41
C PHE A 74 -4.16 -7.48 16.88
N ALA A 75 -5.00 -7.93 17.82
CA ALA A 75 -4.84 -7.64 19.23
C ALA A 75 -3.52 -8.18 19.80
N LEU A 76 -3.08 -9.34 19.34
CA LEU A 76 -1.78 -9.93 19.71
C LEU A 76 -0.60 -9.14 19.11
N TYR A 77 -0.74 -8.65 17.87
CA TYR A 77 0.26 -7.79 17.23
C TYR A 77 0.47 -6.49 18.00
N ILE A 78 -0.62 -5.82 18.41
CA ILE A 78 -0.52 -4.61 19.24
C ILE A 78 0.19 -4.86 20.56
N GLN A 79 -0.06 -5.99 21.20
CA GLN A 79 0.52 -6.31 22.50
C GLN A 79 2.01 -6.67 22.41
N ASN A 80 2.39 -7.44 21.39
CA ASN A 80 3.71 -8.07 21.35
C ASN A 80 4.67 -7.45 20.32
N MET A 81 4.14 -6.82 19.26
CA MET A 81 4.93 -6.32 18.12
C MET A 81 4.53 -4.89 17.75
N ARG A 82 4.25 -4.07 18.74
CA ARG A 82 3.72 -2.72 18.52
C ARG A 82 4.63 -1.82 17.68
N SER A 83 5.94 -1.88 17.88
CA SER A 83 6.91 -1.08 17.13
C SER A 83 6.92 -1.45 15.65
N LEU A 84 6.89 -2.74 15.35
CA LEU A 84 6.84 -3.24 13.97
C LEU A 84 5.52 -2.85 13.30
N LEU A 85 4.40 -3.05 13.98
CA LEU A 85 3.10 -2.62 13.49
C LEU A 85 3.08 -1.10 13.22
N TYR A 86 3.66 -0.30 14.11
CA TYR A 86 3.74 1.15 13.95
C TYR A 86 4.46 1.54 12.65
N GLN A 87 5.62 0.96 12.37
CA GLN A 87 6.40 1.22 11.14
C GLN A 87 5.59 0.93 9.87
N HIS A 88 4.86 -0.17 9.84
CA HIS A 88 4.02 -0.49 8.69
C HIS A 88 2.83 0.47 8.55
N VAL A 89 2.14 0.77 9.64
CA VAL A 89 0.92 1.58 9.61
C VAL A 89 1.20 3.05 9.31
N VAL A 90 2.30 3.61 9.83
CA VAL A 90 2.61 5.05 9.64
C VAL A 90 2.82 5.39 8.16
N HIS A 91 3.34 4.47 7.38
CA HIS A 91 3.58 4.65 5.94
C HIS A 91 2.43 4.19 5.04
N SER A 92 1.39 3.55 5.61
CA SER A 92 0.32 2.99 4.80
C SER A 92 -0.65 4.06 4.30
N ASP A 93 -0.88 4.07 3.00
CA ASP A 93 -1.97 4.82 2.37
C ASP A 93 -3.28 4.05 2.55
N LEU A 94 -3.23 2.74 2.37
CA LEU A 94 -4.36 1.84 2.52
C LEU A 94 -3.99 0.63 3.39
N LEU A 95 -4.86 0.32 4.34
CA LEU A 95 -4.75 -0.84 5.20
C LEU A 95 -5.93 -1.77 5.00
N ILE A 96 -5.65 -3.05 4.75
CA ILE A 96 -6.66 -4.08 4.53
C ILE A 96 -6.66 -5.03 5.73
N PHE A 97 -7.72 -5.01 6.51
CA PHE A 97 -7.97 -6.04 7.50
C PHE A 97 -8.63 -7.25 6.84
N ASN A 98 -7.88 -8.30 6.62
CA ASN A 98 -8.42 -9.55 6.08
C ASN A 98 -8.98 -10.47 7.19
N ARG A 99 -9.78 -11.47 6.78
CA ARG A 99 -10.37 -12.49 7.66
C ARG A 99 -11.26 -11.91 8.76
N ILE A 100 -11.98 -10.85 8.44
CA ILE A 100 -12.98 -10.26 9.33
C ILE A 100 -14.15 -11.24 9.49
N ASP A 101 -14.62 -11.38 10.74
CA ASP A 101 -15.86 -12.03 11.08
C ASP A 101 -16.67 -11.17 12.08
N ASP A 102 -17.89 -11.59 12.38
CA ASP A 102 -18.83 -10.83 13.22
C ASP A 102 -18.39 -10.70 14.70
N SER A 103 -17.42 -11.49 15.14
CA SER A 103 -16.86 -11.42 16.49
C SER A 103 -15.89 -10.25 16.68
N ILE A 104 -15.40 -9.70 15.57
CA ILE A 104 -14.35 -8.68 15.57
C ILE A 104 -14.99 -7.28 15.56
N LYS A 105 -14.67 -6.48 16.57
CA LYS A 105 -15.13 -5.10 16.64
C LYS A 105 -14.33 -4.20 15.69
N LYS A 106 -14.88 -3.84 14.54
CA LYS A 106 -14.27 -2.94 13.56
C LYS A 106 -13.83 -1.62 14.18
N SER A 107 -14.60 -1.06 15.12
CA SER A 107 -14.23 0.16 15.84
C SER A 107 -12.91 0.04 16.62
N PHE A 108 -12.64 -1.13 17.20
CA PHE A 108 -11.36 -1.39 17.87
C PHE A 108 -10.20 -1.34 16.87
N LEU A 109 -10.35 -2.01 15.73
CA LEU A 109 -9.33 -2.01 14.66
C LEU A 109 -9.08 -0.59 14.17
N ARG A 110 -10.16 0.10 13.77
CA ARG A 110 -10.10 1.47 13.23
C ARG A 110 -9.43 2.45 14.21
N ASN A 111 -9.85 2.47 15.46
CA ASN A 111 -9.32 3.42 16.43
C ASN A 111 -7.83 3.25 16.67
N ASN A 112 -7.32 2.02 16.69
CA ASN A 112 -5.89 1.77 16.84
C ASN A 112 -5.09 2.22 15.61
N ILE A 113 -5.59 1.98 14.41
CA ILE A 113 -4.91 2.43 13.18
C ILE A 113 -4.95 3.96 13.07
N LYS A 114 -6.13 4.57 13.27
CA LYS A 114 -6.29 6.03 13.16
C LYS A 114 -5.52 6.81 14.23
N ALA A 115 -5.21 6.19 15.35
CA ALA A 115 -4.32 6.77 16.37
C ALA A 115 -2.85 6.83 15.92
N ILE A 116 -2.44 5.98 14.96
CA ILE A 116 -1.08 5.96 14.39
C ILE A 116 -1.06 6.81 13.10
N ASN A 117 -2.00 6.54 12.20
CA ASN A 117 -2.11 7.19 10.89
C ASN A 117 -3.56 7.60 10.63
N SER A 118 -3.86 8.87 10.84
CA SER A 118 -5.23 9.40 10.72
C SER A 118 -5.74 9.44 9.27
N THR A 119 -4.85 9.52 8.30
CA THR A 119 -5.16 9.62 6.87
C THR A 119 -5.30 8.26 6.19
N CYS A 120 -4.70 7.20 6.76
CA CYS A 120 -4.73 5.85 6.19
C CYS A 120 -6.18 5.40 5.93
N GLN A 121 -6.47 4.98 4.72
CA GLN A 121 -7.74 4.35 4.39
C GLN A 121 -7.79 2.92 4.96
N ILE A 122 -8.97 2.44 5.32
CA ILE A 122 -9.12 1.10 5.92
C ILE A 122 -10.21 0.33 5.19
N ILE A 123 -9.87 -0.86 4.73
CA ILE A 123 -10.78 -1.81 4.10
C ILE A 123 -10.88 -3.06 4.98
N TYR A 124 -12.05 -3.69 4.96
CA TYR A 124 -12.31 -4.93 5.68
C TYR A 124 -12.70 -6.03 4.70
N GLU A 125 -11.95 -7.11 4.68
CA GLU A 125 -12.15 -8.28 3.83
C GLU A 125 -12.60 -9.47 4.69
N LYS A 126 -13.69 -10.12 4.30
CA LYS A 126 -14.14 -11.37 4.91
C LYS A 126 -13.31 -12.56 4.43
N GLU A 127 -13.49 -13.70 5.10
CA GLU A 127 -12.78 -14.95 4.78
C GLU A 127 -13.16 -15.51 3.39
N ASP A 128 -14.34 -15.15 2.88
CA ASP A 128 -14.83 -15.50 1.55
C ASP A 128 -14.36 -14.56 0.42
N GLY A 129 -13.50 -13.59 0.75
CA GLY A 129 -13.01 -12.57 -0.18
C GLY A 129 -13.98 -11.40 -0.39
N THR A 130 -15.15 -11.41 0.27
CA THR A 130 -16.07 -10.28 0.20
C THR A 130 -15.46 -9.07 0.91
N VAL A 131 -15.32 -7.98 0.19
CA VAL A 131 -14.83 -6.71 0.73
C VAL A 131 -16.00 -5.92 1.29
N ASN A 132 -15.98 -5.63 2.58
CA ASN A 132 -16.85 -4.65 3.19
C ASN A 132 -16.06 -3.37 3.37
N THR A 133 -16.40 -2.41 2.59
CA THR A 133 -15.97 -1.05 2.82
C THR A 133 -16.61 -0.50 4.08
N LEU A 134 -15.94 0.46 4.66
CA LEU A 134 -16.45 1.22 5.79
C LEU A 134 -17.88 1.69 5.55
N GLU A 135 -18.61 1.81 6.65
CA GLU A 135 -19.92 2.44 6.79
C GLU A 135 -20.34 3.19 5.53
N ASP A 136 -21.38 2.71 4.89
CA ASP A 136 -21.87 2.99 3.54
C ASP A 136 -21.92 4.46 3.09
N ASP A 137 -21.58 5.41 3.96
CA ASP A 137 -21.73 6.85 3.71
C ASP A 137 -20.41 7.62 3.44
N GLU A 138 -19.22 7.00 3.57
CA GLU A 138 -17.96 7.75 3.53
C GLU A 138 -16.93 7.31 2.48
N LEU A 139 -17.26 6.39 1.58
CA LEU A 139 -16.33 6.06 0.51
C LEU A 139 -16.62 6.92 -0.71
N PRO A 140 -15.63 7.72 -1.13
CA PRO A 140 -15.73 8.44 -2.39
C PRO A 140 -15.63 7.50 -3.61
N PHE A 141 -15.53 6.17 -3.41
CA PHE A 141 -15.24 5.19 -4.46
C PHE A 141 -16.25 4.06 -4.45
N ASP A 142 -16.84 3.77 -5.58
CA ASP A 142 -17.52 2.51 -5.86
C ASP A 142 -16.47 1.43 -6.06
N ILE A 143 -16.24 0.60 -5.03
CA ILE A 143 -15.23 -0.48 -5.05
C ILE A 143 -15.59 -1.59 -6.07
N GLN A 144 -16.80 -1.58 -6.59
CA GLN A 144 -17.19 -2.47 -7.69
C GLN A 144 -16.66 -1.99 -9.05
N GLN A 145 -16.24 -0.75 -9.19
CA GLN A 145 -15.46 -0.30 -10.33
C GLN A 145 -13.98 -0.56 -10.03
N ASP A 146 -13.29 -1.19 -10.96
CA ASP A 146 -11.86 -1.48 -10.90
C ASP A 146 -11.09 -0.43 -10.11
N TYR A 147 -10.65 -0.78 -8.90
CA TYR A 147 -9.91 0.10 -8.01
C TYR A 147 -8.69 0.75 -8.70
N ILE A 148 -8.07 0.01 -9.62
CA ILE A 148 -6.98 0.47 -10.47
C ILE A 148 -7.44 1.60 -11.40
N ASN A 149 -8.63 1.50 -12.00
CA ASN A 149 -9.15 2.53 -12.90
C ASN A 149 -9.48 3.83 -12.16
N VAL A 150 -9.90 3.76 -10.90
CA VAL A 150 -10.18 4.96 -10.09
C VAL A 150 -8.88 5.68 -9.71
N LEU A 151 -7.86 4.95 -9.28
CA LEU A 151 -6.56 5.54 -8.97
C LEU A 151 -5.90 6.16 -10.21
N ASP A 152 -5.94 5.47 -11.35
CA ASP A 152 -5.43 6.00 -12.62
C ASP A 152 -6.19 7.24 -13.08
N HIS A 153 -7.52 7.26 -12.90
CA HIS A 153 -8.35 8.39 -13.30
C HIS A 153 -8.09 9.62 -12.42
N ASP A 154 -8.10 9.47 -11.11
CA ASP A 154 -7.90 10.59 -10.19
C ASP A 154 -6.46 11.10 -10.22
N PHE A 155 -5.48 10.21 -10.33
CA PHE A 155 -4.09 10.58 -10.52
C PHE A 155 -3.87 11.26 -11.87
N GLY A 156 -4.49 10.75 -12.95
CA GLY A 156 -4.47 11.38 -14.26
C GLY A 156 -5.06 12.78 -14.25
N LEU A 157 -6.20 12.98 -13.59
CA LEU A 157 -6.82 14.30 -13.43
C LEU A 157 -5.94 15.26 -12.61
N PHE A 158 -5.34 14.77 -11.52
CA PHE A 158 -4.42 15.56 -10.72
C PHE A 158 -3.19 15.99 -11.52
N CYS A 159 -2.59 15.09 -12.30
CA CYS A 159 -1.46 15.41 -13.15
C CYS A 159 -1.82 16.42 -14.24
N MET A 160 -3.01 16.32 -14.84
CA MET A 160 -3.48 17.28 -15.83
C MET A 160 -3.72 18.66 -15.19
N ASP A 161 -4.39 18.73 -14.04
CA ASP A 161 -4.61 20.01 -13.34
C ASP A 161 -3.29 20.65 -12.88
N ALA A 162 -2.31 19.86 -12.46
CA ALA A 162 -0.99 20.34 -12.09
C ALA A 162 -0.17 20.85 -13.29
N LEU A 163 -0.35 20.26 -14.47
CA LEU A 163 0.28 20.72 -15.72
C LEU A 163 -0.36 22.03 -16.23
N ASP A 164 -1.69 22.13 -16.13
CA ASP A 164 -2.42 23.31 -16.57
C ASP A 164 -2.31 24.48 -15.59
N HIS A 165 -2.08 24.19 -14.30
CA HIS A 165 -2.04 25.18 -13.22
C HIS A 165 -0.84 24.95 -12.27
N PRO A 166 0.41 25.04 -12.76
CA PRO A 166 1.60 24.72 -11.96
C PRO A 166 1.74 25.60 -10.70
N ASP A 167 1.30 26.86 -10.77
CA ASP A 167 1.38 27.80 -9.64
C ASP A 167 0.52 27.40 -8.43
N LYS A 168 -0.51 26.60 -8.64
CA LYS A 168 -1.42 26.10 -7.59
C LYS A 168 -0.75 25.08 -6.68
N TYR A 169 0.24 24.37 -7.20
CA TYR A 169 0.93 23.25 -6.53
C TYR A 169 2.38 23.58 -6.17
N ASP A 170 2.88 24.78 -6.49
CA ASP A 170 4.22 25.22 -6.10
C ASP A 170 4.23 25.71 -4.65
N HIS A 171 4.57 24.82 -3.71
CA HIS A 171 4.69 25.09 -2.27
C HIS A 171 6.04 25.70 -1.87
N LYS A 172 6.81 26.25 -2.79
CA LYS A 172 8.03 26.99 -2.48
C LYS A 172 7.68 28.44 -2.15
N LYS A 173 7.29 28.65 -0.91
CA LYS A 173 7.50 29.93 -0.18
C LYS A 173 7.80 29.66 1.29
#